data_34dc82f1a22bf46978d9366d0f218d38
#
_entry.id   34dc82f1a22bf46978d9366d0f218d38
#
_cell.length_a   1.000
_cell.length_b   1.000
_cell.length_c   1.000
_cell.angle_alpha   90.00
_cell.angle_beta   90.00
_cell.angle_gamma   90.00
#
_symmetry.space_group_name_H-M   'P 1'
#
loop_
_entity.id
_entity.type
_entity.pdbx_description
1 polymer ?
#
loop_
_entity_poly.entity_id
_entity_poly.type
_entity_poly.pdbx_seq_one_letter_code
_entity_poly.pdbx_strand_id
1 'polypeptide(L)'
;MWSGMARAVSSARWPVDTSKGGSVHPFHMESITAGSDCAVLRIDGDIDVYAAPQIRDRVTGLAGTGTVHVIADLRGAGFLDSAGLGALVGSRTELRARGGSLTVVASSPRILQILRITGVGEAFALHCGVPDAIAADRRWQAAVSSEGHSTGDWCRMHGLL
;
A
#
# COMPACT_ATOMS: atom_id res chain seq x y z
N MET A 1 -2.47 -16.06 -19.03
CA MET A 1 -2.50 -14.94 -19.97
C MET A 1 -2.59 -13.57 -19.31
N TRP A 2 -3.14 -13.47 -18.12
CA TRP A 2 -3.29 -12.17 -17.43
C TRP A 2 -2.11 -11.78 -16.53
N SER A 3 -1.26 -12.72 -16.17
CA SER A 3 -0.07 -12.48 -15.33
C SER A 3 1.01 -11.62 -16.01
N GLY A 4 1.02 -11.56 -17.34
CA GLY A 4 1.96 -10.71 -18.09
C GLY A 4 1.58 -9.24 -18.14
N MET A 5 0.30 -8.90 -18.05
CA MET A 5 -0.16 -7.50 -18.11
C MET A 5 0.00 -6.77 -16.78
N ALA A 6 -0.09 -7.50 -15.65
CA ALA A 6 0.10 -6.90 -14.33
C ALA A 6 1.55 -6.39 -14.12
N ARG A 7 2.53 -7.01 -14.78
CA ARG A 7 3.93 -6.57 -14.72
C ARG A 7 4.20 -5.33 -15.57
N ALA A 8 3.48 -5.15 -16.67
CA ALA A 8 3.66 -3.99 -17.55
C ALA A 8 3.13 -2.69 -16.94
N VAL A 9 2.15 -2.78 -16.04
CA VAL A 9 1.54 -1.61 -15.39
C VAL A 9 2.41 -1.06 -14.26
N SER A 10 3.28 -1.89 -13.65
CA SER A 10 4.15 -1.48 -12.55
C SER A 10 5.30 -0.56 -12.97
N SER A 11 5.62 -0.48 -14.25
CA SER A 11 6.71 0.33 -14.78
C SER A 11 6.27 1.60 -15.49
N ALA A 12 4.99 1.94 -15.48
CA ALA A 12 4.49 3.17 -16.09
C ALA A 12 4.98 4.38 -15.28
N ARG A 13 6.07 4.98 -15.75
CA ARG A 13 6.51 6.29 -15.27
C ARG A 13 5.62 7.35 -15.88
N TRP A 14 4.85 8.01 -15.04
CA TRP A 14 4.10 9.18 -15.46
C TRP A 14 5.05 10.35 -15.63
N PRO A 15 4.85 11.17 -16.69
CA PRO A 15 5.63 12.39 -16.82
C PRO A 15 5.35 13.29 -15.61
N VAL A 16 6.42 13.60 -14.90
CA VAL A 16 6.36 14.53 -13.77
C VAL A 16 6.21 15.93 -14.35
N ASP A 17 5.14 16.64 -13.99
CA ASP A 17 5.01 18.05 -14.32
C ASP A 17 5.98 18.85 -13.45
N THR A 18 7.13 19.19 -14.03
CA THR A 18 8.18 19.97 -13.37
C THR A 18 7.87 21.48 -13.33
N SER A 19 6.71 21.90 -13.85
CA SER A 19 6.35 23.33 -13.95
C SER A 19 5.88 23.93 -12.62
N LYS A 20 5.56 23.11 -11.62
CA LYS A 20 5.22 23.58 -10.29
C LYS A 20 6.44 23.47 -9.39
N GLY A 21 7.18 24.56 -9.27
CA GLY A 21 8.37 24.64 -8.43
C GLY A 21 8.11 24.23 -6.98
N GLY A 22 8.56 23.05 -6.60
CA GLY A 22 8.55 22.48 -5.28
C GLY A 22 9.39 21.22 -5.32
N SER A 23 9.93 20.77 -4.20
CA SER A 23 10.66 19.49 -4.14
C SER A 23 9.74 18.38 -4.62
N VAL A 24 9.97 17.93 -5.85
CA VAL A 24 9.18 16.87 -6.46
C VAL A 24 9.68 15.55 -5.90
N HIS A 25 8.91 14.95 -5.02
CA HIS A 25 9.07 13.56 -4.67
C HIS A 25 8.17 12.75 -5.61
N PRO A 26 8.74 12.16 -6.69
CA PRO A 26 7.92 11.47 -7.67
C PRO A 26 7.16 10.32 -7.00
N PHE A 27 5.87 10.26 -7.28
CA PHE A 27 5.01 9.19 -6.83
C PHE A 27 5.43 7.88 -7.50
N HIS A 28 5.65 6.86 -6.71
CA HIS A 28 5.94 5.51 -7.17
C HIS A 28 5.15 4.50 -6.36
N MET A 29 4.67 3.46 -7.01
CA MET A 29 3.87 2.43 -6.38
C MET A 29 4.24 1.06 -6.90
N GLU A 30 4.45 0.11 -5.99
CA GLU A 30 4.81 -1.27 -6.29
C GLU A 30 3.92 -2.22 -5.50
N SER A 31 3.47 -3.28 -6.14
CA SER A 31 2.70 -4.35 -5.49
C SER A 31 3.57 -5.59 -5.33
N ILE A 32 3.62 -6.12 -4.11
CA ILE A 32 4.37 -7.32 -3.76
C ILE A 32 3.38 -8.33 -3.19
N THR A 33 3.11 -9.39 -3.94
CA THR A 33 2.14 -10.42 -3.54
C THR A 33 2.76 -11.45 -2.59
N ALA A 34 1.95 -11.95 -1.68
CA ALA A 34 2.27 -13.07 -0.79
C ALA A 34 1.09 -14.04 -0.79
N GLY A 35 1.37 -15.31 -1.06
CA GLY A 35 0.32 -16.31 -1.20
C GLY A 35 -0.65 -15.98 -2.33
N SER A 36 -1.92 -16.33 -2.15
CA SER A 36 -2.94 -16.17 -3.19
C SER A 36 -3.80 -14.92 -3.01
N ASP A 37 -3.85 -14.32 -1.81
CA ASP A 37 -4.83 -13.29 -1.46
C ASP A 37 -4.26 -12.09 -0.71
N CYS A 38 -2.94 -12.00 -0.54
CA CYS A 38 -2.26 -10.93 0.17
C CYS A 38 -1.30 -10.15 -0.74
N ALA A 39 -1.21 -8.85 -0.54
CA ALA A 39 -0.22 -8.00 -1.20
C ALA A 39 0.21 -6.84 -0.30
N VAL A 40 1.50 -6.49 -0.36
CA VAL A 40 1.99 -5.20 0.13
C VAL A 40 1.93 -4.23 -1.05
N LEU A 41 1.27 -3.11 -0.85
CA LEU A 41 1.27 -1.98 -1.76
C LEU A 41 2.22 -0.92 -1.21
N ARG A 42 3.42 -0.89 -1.75
CA ARG A 42 4.44 0.08 -1.37
C ARG A 42 4.22 1.37 -2.13
N ILE A 43 4.08 2.46 -1.39
CA ILE A 43 3.77 3.78 -1.94
C ILE A 43 4.84 4.75 -1.48
N ASP A 44 5.60 5.28 -2.44
CA ASP A 44 6.66 6.25 -2.22
C ASP A 44 6.29 7.59 -2.86
N GLY A 45 6.80 8.67 -2.30
CA GLY A 45 6.59 10.02 -2.81
C GLY A 45 5.36 10.72 -2.25
N ASP A 46 4.85 11.69 -2.98
CA ASP A 46 3.72 12.52 -2.53
C ASP A 46 2.39 11.89 -2.95
N ILE A 47 1.53 11.66 -1.96
CA ILE A 47 0.19 11.09 -2.19
C ILE A 47 -0.80 12.25 -2.24
N ASP A 48 -0.97 12.78 -3.43
CA ASP A 48 -1.81 13.94 -3.74
C ASP A 48 -3.05 13.56 -4.57
N VAL A 49 -3.74 14.57 -5.09
CA VAL A 49 -4.92 14.41 -5.93
C VAL A 49 -4.64 13.59 -7.20
N TYR A 50 -3.41 13.59 -7.71
CA TYR A 50 -3.01 12.83 -8.90
C TYR A 50 -2.66 11.37 -8.56
N ALA A 51 -2.12 11.13 -7.39
CA ALA A 51 -1.79 9.78 -6.90
C ALA A 51 -3.03 9.01 -6.45
N ALA A 52 -4.03 9.69 -5.90
CA ALA A 52 -5.22 9.08 -5.32
C ALA A 52 -5.95 8.11 -6.28
N PRO A 53 -6.29 8.49 -7.52
CA PRO A 53 -6.94 7.55 -8.45
C PRO A 53 -6.07 6.35 -8.77
N GLN A 54 -4.76 6.52 -8.86
CA GLN A 54 -3.83 5.43 -9.15
C GLN A 54 -3.80 4.39 -8.03
N ILE A 55 -3.87 4.83 -6.78
CA ILE A 55 -3.96 3.94 -5.62
C ILE A 55 -5.27 3.14 -5.68
N ARG A 56 -6.39 3.82 -5.91
CA ARG A 56 -7.71 3.17 -6.00
C ARG A 56 -7.75 2.16 -7.13
N ASP A 57 -7.25 2.50 -8.29
CA ASP A 57 -7.21 1.59 -9.45
C ASP A 57 -6.34 0.37 -9.18
N ARG A 58 -5.21 0.55 -8.51
CA ARG A 58 -4.33 -0.56 -8.14
C ARG A 58 -5.03 -1.51 -7.17
N VAL A 59 -5.68 -0.98 -6.15
CA VAL A 59 -6.42 -1.79 -5.17
C VAL A 59 -7.59 -2.52 -5.84
N THR A 60 -8.35 -1.84 -6.68
CA THR A 60 -9.44 -2.45 -7.45
C THR A 60 -8.92 -3.60 -8.32
N GLY A 61 -7.80 -3.39 -9.00
CA GLY A 61 -7.16 -4.43 -9.82
C GLY A 61 -6.72 -5.63 -9.00
N LEU A 62 -6.10 -5.42 -7.86
CA LEU A 62 -5.70 -6.49 -6.95
C LEU A 62 -6.92 -7.29 -6.45
N ALA A 63 -7.95 -6.57 -5.99
CA ALA A 63 -9.17 -7.18 -5.50
C ALA A 63 -9.89 -8.00 -6.58
N GLY A 64 -9.86 -7.51 -7.82
CA GLY A 64 -10.44 -8.21 -8.97
C GLY A 64 -9.77 -9.55 -9.28
N THR A 65 -8.52 -9.75 -8.89
CA THR A 65 -7.79 -11.01 -9.03
C THR A 65 -7.82 -11.87 -7.76
N GLY A 66 -8.57 -11.47 -6.75
CA GLY A 66 -8.69 -12.21 -5.48
C GLY A 66 -7.70 -11.78 -4.40
N THR A 67 -6.84 -10.81 -4.67
CA THR A 67 -5.92 -10.26 -3.68
C THR A 67 -6.65 -9.18 -2.88
N VAL A 68 -7.21 -9.56 -1.75
CA VAL A 68 -8.12 -8.71 -0.96
C VAL A 68 -7.56 -8.28 0.40
N HIS A 69 -6.42 -8.83 0.82
CA HIS A 69 -5.72 -8.43 2.04
C HIS A 69 -4.49 -7.61 1.67
N VAL A 70 -4.55 -6.31 1.90
CA VAL A 70 -3.52 -5.37 1.46
C VAL A 70 -2.90 -4.66 2.66
N ILE A 71 -1.58 -4.60 2.67
CA ILE A 71 -0.80 -3.73 3.54
C ILE A 71 -0.34 -2.55 2.68
N ALA A 72 -0.83 -1.34 2.99
CA ALA A 72 -0.35 -0.11 2.36
C ALA A 72 0.88 0.39 3.13
N ASP A 73 2.05 0.26 2.52
CA ASP A 73 3.32 0.71 3.11
C ASP A 73 3.59 2.15 2.70
N LEU A 74 3.35 3.08 3.60
CA LEU A 74 3.52 4.51 3.41
C LEU A 74 4.83 5.05 3.98
N ARG A 75 5.80 4.19 4.32
CA ARG A 75 7.05 4.66 4.92
C ARG A 75 7.85 5.55 3.98
N GLY A 76 7.74 5.36 2.68
CA GLY A 76 8.36 6.20 1.66
C GLY A 76 7.53 7.41 1.24
N ALA A 77 6.34 7.61 1.81
CA ALA A 77 5.48 8.75 1.50
C ALA A 77 5.97 9.99 2.25
N GLY A 78 6.17 11.09 1.50
CA GLY A 78 6.58 12.37 2.07
C GLY A 78 5.41 13.32 2.38
N PHE A 79 4.27 13.06 1.76
CA PHE A 79 3.09 13.92 1.87
C PHE A 79 1.82 13.10 1.64
N LEU A 80 0.75 13.50 2.31
CA LEU A 80 -0.58 12.89 2.16
C LEU A 80 -1.63 13.99 2.31
N ASP A 81 -2.38 14.26 1.26
CA ASP A 81 -3.48 15.21 1.30
C ASP A 81 -4.84 14.51 1.50
N SER A 82 -5.92 15.31 1.51
CA SER A 82 -7.27 14.79 1.71
C SER A 82 -7.72 13.84 0.59
N ALA A 83 -7.25 14.04 -0.64
CA ALA A 83 -7.57 13.15 -1.75
C ALA A 83 -6.88 11.78 -1.57
N GLY A 84 -5.60 11.78 -1.17
CA GLY A 84 -4.86 10.57 -0.85
C GLY A 84 -5.47 9.80 0.32
N LEU A 85 -5.87 10.54 1.35
CA LEU A 85 -6.56 9.98 2.50
C LEU A 85 -7.89 9.33 2.09
N GLY A 86 -8.67 10.03 1.24
CA GLY A 86 -9.91 9.51 0.69
C GLY A 86 -9.71 8.23 -0.13
N ALA A 87 -8.62 8.14 -0.88
CA ALA A 87 -8.26 6.93 -1.62
C ALA A 87 -7.99 5.74 -0.69
N LEU A 88 -7.30 5.96 0.42
CA LEU A 88 -7.06 4.91 1.43
C LEU A 88 -8.38 4.45 2.07
N VAL A 89 -9.24 5.38 2.46
CA VAL A 89 -10.55 5.06 3.05
C VAL A 89 -11.42 4.30 2.06
N GLY A 90 -11.51 4.76 0.80
CA GLY A 90 -12.27 4.10 -0.25
C GLY A 90 -11.74 2.71 -0.57
N SER A 91 -10.43 2.55 -0.59
CA SER A 91 -9.76 1.25 -0.80
C SER A 91 -10.09 0.27 0.33
N ARG A 92 -10.06 0.73 1.58
CA ARG A 92 -10.45 -0.08 2.73
C ARG A 92 -11.91 -0.55 2.61
N THR A 93 -12.80 0.35 2.26
CA THR A 93 -14.23 0.04 2.09
C THR A 93 -14.43 -1.03 1.01
N GLU A 94 -13.77 -0.88 -0.12
CA GLU A 94 -13.85 -1.85 -1.21
C GLU A 94 -13.31 -3.23 -0.81
N LEU A 95 -12.14 -3.28 -0.18
CA LEU A 95 -11.53 -4.54 0.26
C LEU A 95 -12.41 -5.25 1.30
N ARG A 96 -12.95 -4.51 2.26
CA ARG A 96 -13.85 -5.07 3.27
C ARG A 96 -15.14 -5.61 2.66
N ALA A 97 -15.69 -4.95 1.66
CA ALA A 97 -16.86 -5.43 0.94
C ALA A 97 -16.62 -6.77 0.24
N ARG A 98 -15.36 -7.09 -0.04
CA ARG A 98 -14.93 -8.36 -0.66
C ARG A 98 -14.38 -9.36 0.36
N GLY A 99 -14.60 -9.14 1.64
CA GLY A 99 -14.11 -10.00 2.72
C GLY A 99 -12.62 -9.83 3.03
N GLY A 100 -12.02 -8.76 2.55
CA GLY A 100 -10.61 -8.43 2.75
C GLY A 100 -10.35 -7.40 3.83
N SER A 101 -9.15 -6.85 3.82
CA SER A 101 -8.69 -5.88 4.81
C SER A 101 -7.65 -4.94 4.22
N LEU A 102 -7.55 -3.74 4.79
CA LEU A 102 -6.45 -2.80 4.53
C LEU A 102 -5.78 -2.45 5.84
N THR A 103 -4.48 -2.71 5.90
CA THR A 103 -3.61 -2.33 7.01
C THR A 103 -2.65 -1.26 6.53
N VAL A 104 -2.35 -0.27 7.35
CA VAL A 104 -1.45 0.83 7.00
C VAL A 104 -0.16 0.71 7.79
N VAL A 105 0.97 0.86 7.11
CA VAL A 105 2.29 0.97 7.71
C VAL A 105 2.82 2.37 7.46
N ALA A 106 3.14 3.09 8.52
CA ALA A 106 3.67 4.44 8.46
C ALA A 106 4.64 4.67 9.62
N SER A 107 5.74 5.35 9.35
CA SER A 107 6.75 5.68 10.35
C SER A 107 7.08 7.17 10.38
N SER A 108 6.75 7.91 9.32
CA SER A 108 6.96 9.35 9.27
C SER A 108 6.06 10.07 10.28
N PRO A 109 6.61 10.93 11.16
CA PRO A 109 5.80 11.71 12.10
C PRO A 109 4.73 12.57 11.41
N ARG A 110 5.03 13.10 10.23
CA ARG A 110 4.09 13.91 9.44
C ARG A 110 2.87 13.08 9.01
N ILE A 111 3.10 11.90 8.46
CA ILE A 111 2.02 11.01 8.02
C ILE A 111 1.20 10.52 9.20
N LEU A 112 1.87 10.10 10.28
CA LEU A 112 1.21 9.67 11.51
C LEU A 112 0.34 10.78 12.10
N GLN A 113 0.80 12.02 12.08
CA GLN A 113 0.06 13.17 12.57
C GLN A 113 -1.21 13.42 11.74
N ILE A 114 -1.11 13.34 10.41
CA ILE A 114 -2.26 13.48 9.50
C ILE A 114 -3.30 12.40 9.78
N LEU A 115 -2.88 11.16 9.92
CA LEU A 115 -3.77 10.04 10.22
C LEU A 115 -4.46 10.22 11.58
N ARG A 116 -3.75 10.75 12.56
CA ARG A 116 -4.27 11.00 13.91
C ARG A 116 -5.26 12.16 13.94
N ILE A 117 -4.91 13.31 13.35
CA ILE A 117 -5.75 14.52 13.35
C ILE A 117 -7.08 14.27 12.62
N THR A 118 -7.07 13.52 11.55
CA THR A 118 -8.26 13.25 10.75
C THR A 118 -9.17 12.17 11.35
N GLY A 119 -8.72 11.50 12.41
CA GLY A 119 -9.45 10.39 13.02
C GLY A 119 -9.46 9.12 12.18
N VAL A 120 -8.89 9.15 11.00
CA VAL A 120 -8.83 8.00 10.07
C VAL A 120 -7.89 6.92 10.61
N GLY A 121 -6.88 7.30 11.39
CA GLY A 121 -5.97 6.35 12.04
C GLY A 121 -6.67 5.34 12.94
N GLU A 122 -7.83 5.67 13.51
CA GLU A 122 -8.64 4.73 14.29
C GLU A 122 -9.37 3.70 13.43
N ALA A 123 -9.65 4.04 12.17
CA ALA A 123 -10.33 3.15 11.24
C ALA A 123 -9.39 2.08 10.64
N PHE A 124 -8.08 2.33 10.66
CA PHE A 124 -7.09 1.41 10.12
C PHE A 124 -6.31 0.70 11.22
N ALA A 125 -5.96 -0.56 11.00
CA ALA A 125 -4.85 -1.17 11.72
C ALA A 125 -3.57 -0.48 11.26
N LEU A 126 -2.85 0.15 12.20
CA LEU A 126 -1.67 0.95 11.92
C LEU A 126 -0.46 0.33 12.59
N HIS A 127 0.61 0.13 11.83
CA HIS A 127 1.88 -0.41 12.29
C HIS A 127 3.04 0.45 11.82
N CYS A 128 4.17 0.39 12.52
CA CYS A 128 5.39 1.13 12.18
C CYS A 128 6.25 0.43 11.12
N GLY A 129 6.05 -0.86 10.92
CA GLY A 129 6.82 -1.66 9.95
C GLY A 129 5.99 -2.77 9.34
N VAL A 130 6.39 -3.23 8.17
CA VAL A 130 5.71 -4.33 7.48
C VAL A 130 5.82 -5.64 8.26
N PRO A 131 6.97 -6.00 8.87
CA PRO A 131 7.05 -7.21 9.70
C PRO A 131 6.05 -7.22 10.84
N ASP A 132 5.84 -6.09 11.50
CA ASP A 132 4.87 -5.97 12.61
C ASP A 132 3.44 -6.15 12.12
N ALA A 133 3.11 -5.59 10.94
CA ALA A 133 1.81 -5.75 10.33
C ALA A 133 1.52 -7.21 9.98
N ILE A 134 2.50 -7.92 9.42
CA ILE A 134 2.38 -9.35 9.10
C ILE A 134 2.23 -10.18 10.38
N ALA A 135 3.04 -9.90 11.40
CA ALA A 135 3.02 -10.63 12.66
C ALA A 135 1.68 -10.48 13.41
N ALA A 136 0.97 -9.38 13.20
CA ALA A 136 -0.33 -9.11 13.82
C ALA A 136 -1.50 -9.82 13.14
N ASP A 137 -1.30 -10.44 11.98
CA ASP A 137 -2.37 -11.05 11.18
C ASP A 137 -2.01 -12.48 10.77
N ARG A 138 -2.77 -13.45 11.30
CA ARG A 138 -2.55 -14.88 11.01
C ARG A 138 -2.64 -15.21 9.52
N ARG A 139 -3.48 -14.51 8.78
CA ARG A 139 -3.66 -14.73 7.34
C ARG A 139 -2.40 -14.33 6.59
N TRP A 140 -1.81 -13.21 6.96
CA TRP A 140 -0.54 -12.76 6.42
C TRP A 140 0.60 -13.71 6.77
N GLN A 141 0.64 -14.19 8.02
CA GLN A 141 1.63 -15.19 8.43
C GLN A 141 1.52 -16.46 7.60
N ALA A 142 0.30 -16.94 7.38
CA ALA A 142 0.05 -18.12 6.55
C ALA A 142 0.46 -17.90 5.10
N ALA A 143 0.18 -16.73 4.53
CA ALA A 143 0.55 -16.38 3.16
C ALA A 143 2.08 -16.40 2.96
N VAL A 144 2.82 -15.77 3.85
CA VAL A 144 4.28 -15.74 3.81
C VAL A 144 4.87 -17.14 4.03
N SER A 145 4.34 -17.90 4.99
CA SER A 145 4.78 -19.27 5.27
C SER A 145 4.53 -20.21 4.11
N SER A 146 3.45 -19.98 3.35
CA SER A 146 3.14 -20.82 2.18
C SER A 146 4.21 -20.70 1.08
N GLU A 147 4.99 -19.63 1.08
CA GLU A 147 6.12 -19.42 0.18
C GLU A 147 7.44 -20.00 0.73
N GLY A 148 7.41 -20.60 1.90
CA GLY A 148 8.58 -21.23 2.52
C GLY A 148 9.51 -20.27 3.25
N HIS A 149 9.05 -19.09 3.60
CA HIS A 149 9.87 -18.04 4.25
C HIS A 149 9.36 -17.67 5.64
N SER A 150 10.28 -17.25 6.50
CA SER A 150 9.90 -16.52 7.71
C SER A 150 9.46 -15.10 7.34
N THR A 151 8.70 -14.46 8.21
CA THR A 151 8.28 -13.05 8.00
C THR A 151 9.49 -12.12 7.78
N GLY A 152 10.54 -12.31 8.60
CA GLY A 152 11.74 -11.48 8.48
C GLY A 152 12.50 -11.69 7.17
N ASP A 153 12.63 -12.94 6.73
CA ASP A 153 13.32 -13.25 5.48
C ASP A 153 12.53 -12.75 4.27
N TRP A 154 11.22 -12.97 4.28
CA TRP A 154 10.34 -12.48 3.21
C TRP A 154 10.41 -10.96 3.08
N CYS A 155 10.32 -10.24 4.21
CA CYS A 155 10.43 -8.78 4.19
C CYS A 155 11.81 -8.31 3.72
N ARG A 156 12.88 -9.01 4.13
CA ARG A 156 14.24 -8.67 3.71
C ARG A 156 14.41 -8.87 2.20
N MET A 157 13.91 -9.96 1.65
CA MET A 157 13.98 -10.26 0.21
C MET A 157 13.29 -9.20 -0.64
N HIS A 158 12.23 -8.59 -0.11
CA HIS A 158 11.43 -7.60 -0.83
C HIS A 158 11.74 -6.15 -0.45
N GLY A 159 12.78 -5.92 0.37
CA GLY A 159 13.17 -4.58 0.79
C GLY A 159 12.15 -3.89 1.70
N LEU A 160 11.46 -4.64 2.53
CA LEU A 160 10.38 -4.17 3.40
C LEU A 160 10.75 -4.09 4.88
N LEU A 161 12.02 -4.24 5.19
CA LEU A 161 12.52 -4.10 6.57
C LEU A 161 12.72 -2.64 6.94
#